data_f2fee04f91d623a3d6484a0b96db1c38
#
_entry.id   f2fee04f91d623a3d6484a0b96db1c38
#
_cell.length_a   1.000
_cell.length_b   1.000
_cell.length_c   1.000
_cell.angle_alpha   90.00
_cell.angle_beta   90.00
_cell.angle_gamma   90.00
#
_symmetry.space_group_name_H-M   'P 1'
#
loop_
_entity.id
_entity.type
_entity.pdbx_description
1 polymer ?
#
loop_
_entity_poly.entity_id
_entity_poly.type
_entity_poly.pdbx_seq_one_letter_code
_entity_poly.pdbx_strand_id
1 'polypeptide(L)'
;MMRVADCPGNFTANRIGISKLRMTSGKSAVHADMLEWNPGETTEGAARNVINCLFSVIQYSMMLRDLPPEHLKMIDAWLKFTVKHRGALLKGGFKPHFAESDYVLLEGWDDKERIFTVHADGLTVNVPADRRTTYVINGTTAESLVV
;
A
#
# COMPACT_ATOMS: atom_id res chain seq x y z
N MET A 1 -10.18 -16.34 0.02
CA MET A 1 -10.01 -14.90 -0.20
C MET A 1 -10.60 -14.16 0.98
N MET A 2 -9.88 -13.21 1.55
CA MET A 2 -10.34 -12.41 2.68
C MET A 2 -10.45 -10.95 2.23
N ARG A 3 -11.48 -10.25 2.69
CA ARG A 3 -11.79 -8.88 2.27
C ARG A 3 -11.74 -7.93 3.48
N VAL A 4 -11.17 -6.75 3.30
CA VAL A 4 -10.94 -5.80 4.40
C VAL A 4 -12.23 -5.12 4.84
N ALA A 5 -13.06 -4.68 3.91
CA ALA A 5 -14.30 -3.96 4.20
C ALA A 5 -15.30 -4.11 3.06
N ASP A 6 -16.57 -3.78 3.33
CA ASP A 6 -17.66 -3.70 2.35
C ASP A 6 -18.03 -2.25 2.04
N CYS A 7 -17.44 -1.30 2.69
CA CYS A 7 -17.70 0.12 2.51
C CYS A 7 -16.37 0.87 2.35
N PRO A 8 -16.36 1.98 1.62
CA PRO A 8 -15.18 2.81 1.51
C PRO A 8 -14.73 3.24 2.90
N GLY A 9 -13.51 2.85 3.25
CA GLY A 9 -12.84 3.30 4.45
C GLY A 9 -11.86 4.42 4.12
N ASN A 10 -11.50 5.22 5.12
CA ASN A 10 -10.33 6.06 4.95
C ASN A 10 -9.09 5.18 4.78
N PHE A 11 -8.02 5.73 4.21
CA PHE A 11 -6.79 5.00 3.91
C PHE A 11 -6.14 4.38 5.15
N THR A 12 -6.24 5.00 6.34
CA THR A 12 -5.72 4.45 7.60
C THR A 12 -6.49 3.20 8.01
N ALA A 13 -7.83 3.22 7.95
CA ALA A 13 -8.67 2.06 8.25
C ALA A 13 -8.37 0.90 7.30
N ASN A 14 -8.19 1.17 6.00
CA ASN A 14 -7.80 0.17 5.02
C ASN A 14 -6.43 -0.44 5.36
N ARG A 15 -5.42 0.38 5.68
CA ARG A 15 -4.09 -0.09 6.09
C ARG A 15 -4.15 -1.00 7.31
N ILE A 16 -4.88 -0.60 8.36
CA ILE A 16 -5.05 -1.39 9.58
C ILE A 16 -5.73 -2.73 9.26
N GLY A 17 -6.81 -2.70 8.50
CA GLY A 17 -7.54 -3.91 8.10
C GLY A 17 -6.69 -4.87 7.29
N ILE A 18 -5.96 -4.37 6.28
CA ILE A 18 -5.01 -5.15 5.48
C ILE A 18 -3.95 -5.78 6.38
N SER A 19 -3.35 -5.00 7.28
CA SER A 19 -2.31 -5.48 8.18
C SER A 19 -2.79 -6.63 9.05
N LYS A 20 -3.95 -6.50 9.68
CA LYS A 20 -4.56 -7.54 10.50
C LYS A 20 -4.88 -8.80 9.71
N LEU A 21 -5.49 -8.66 8.53
CA LEU A 21 -5.83 -9.80 7.68
C LEU A 21 -4.57 -10.48 7.14
N ARG A 22 -3.55 -9.74 6.68
CA ARG A 22 -2.30 -10.31 6.20
C ARG A 22 -1.57 -11.14 7.26
N MET A 23 -1.59 -10.72 8.52
CA MET A 23 -0.98 -11.47 9.62
C MET A 23 -1.72 -12.78 9.94
N THR A 24 -3.00 -12.89 9.60
CA THR A 24 -3.86 -14.03 9.97
C THR A 24 -4.32 -14.87 8.79
N SER A 25 -4.20 -14.38 7.55
CA SER A 25 -4.74 -15.05 6.35
C SER A 25 -3.91 -16.23 5.86
N GLY A 26 -2.70 -16.44 6.38
CA GLY A 26 -1.76 -17.42 5.86
C GLY A 26 -1.43 -17.14 4.39
N LYS A 27 -1.74 -18.07 3.49
CA LYS A 27 -1.53 -17.92 2.04
C LYS A 27 -2.78 -17.42 1.28
N SER A 28 -3.86 -17.09 1.99
CA SER A 28 -5.07 -16.56 1.35
C SER A 28 -4.85 -15.13 0.86
N ALA A 29 -5.36 -14.81 -0.33
CA ALA A 29 -5.32 -13.45 -0.83
C ALA A 29 -6.18 -12.52 0.04
N VAL A 30 -5.63 -11.35 0.35
CA VAL A 30 -6.33 -10.26 1.02
C VAL A 30 -6.69 -9.21 -0.02
N HIS A 31 -7.97 -8.82 -0.06
CA HIS A 31 -8.49 -7.79 -0.95
C HIS A 31 -8.77 -6.51 -0.16
N ALA A 32 -8.32 -5.38 -0.69
CA ALA A 32 -8.85 -4.07 -0.35
C ALA A 32 -10.01 -3.80 -1.29
N ASP A 33 -11.23 -4.01 -0.79
CA ASP A 33 -12.44 -3.77 -1.56
C ASP A 33 -12.92 -2.35 -1.31
N MET A 34 -13.52 -1.77 -2.38
CA MET A 34 -14.06 -0.43 -2.40
C MET A 34 -13.02 0.67 -2.13
N LEU A 35 -11.85 0.59 -2.81
CA LEU A 35 -10.96 1.74 -2.86
C LEU A 35 -11.54 2.79 -3.80
N GLU A 36 -11.86 3.96 -3.24
CA GLU A 36 -12.36 5.10 -3.98
C GLU A 36 -11.87 6.42 -3.39
N TRP A 37 -11.89 7.48 -4.18
CA TRP A 37 -11.62 8.86 -3.76
C TRP A 37 -12.41 9.84 -4.63
N ASN A 38 -12.49 11.09 -4.17
CA ASN A 38 -13.17 12.14 -4.92
C ASN A 38 -12.34 12.49 -6.18
N PRO A 39 -12.95 12.62 -7.38
CA PRO A 39 -12.25 13.08 -8.58
C PRO A 39 -11.55 14.43 -8.43
N GLY A 40 -11.99 15.28 -7.51
CA GLY A 40 -11.36 16.56 -7.18
C GLY A 40 -10.19 16.47 -6.20
N GLU A 41 -9.81 15.26 -5.75
CA GLU A 41 -8.62 15.07 -4.92
C GLU A 41 -7.34 15.38 -5.72
N THR A 42 -6.26 15.73 -5.01
CA THR A 42 -4.94 15.84 -5.66
C THR A 42 -4.45 14.47 -6.11
N THR A 43 -3.59 14.43 -7.14
CA THR A 43 -3.01 13.17 -7.61
C THR A 43 -2.19 12.49 -6.52
N GLU A 44 -1.47 13.27 -5.69
CA GLU A 44 -0.72 12.79 -4.54
C GLU A 44 -1.64 12.23 -3.45
N GLY A 45 -2.77 12.90 -3.18
CA GLY A 45 -3.79 12.42 -2.24
C GLY A 45 -4.40 11.09 -2.70
N ALA A 46 -4.76 11.01 -3.99
CA ALA A 46 -5.23 9.78 -4.61
C ALA A 46 -4.18 8.66 -4.55
N ALA A 47 -2.91 8.97 -4.82
CA ALA A 47 -1.80 8.00 -4.73
C ALA A 47 -1.62 7.48 -3.30
N ARG A 48 -1.76 8.32 -2.26
CA ARG A 48 -1.69 7.86 -0.86
C ARG A 48 -2.76 6.83 -0.53
N ASN A 49 -3.98 6.94 -1.10
CA ASN A 49 -5.01 5.90 -0.94
C ASN A 49 -4.52 4.56 -1.51
N VAL A 50 -3.91 4.57 -2.70
CA VAL A 50 -3.33 3.37 -3.33
C VAL A 50 -2.19 2.80 -2.48
N ILE A 51 -1.24 3.64 -2.04
CA ILE A 51 -0.07 3.22 -1.26
C ILE A 51 -0.49 2.52 0.04
N ASN A 52 -1.53 3.00 0.72
CA ASN A 52 -2.06 2.36 1.93
C ASN A 52 -2.65 0.96 1.67
N CYS A 53 -2.97 0.63 0.42
CA CYS A 53 -3.55 -0.65 0.02
C CYS A 53 -2.57 -1.59 -0.70
N LEU A 54 -1.31 -1.21 -0.93
CA LEU A 54 -0.36 -1.94 -1.78
C LEU A 54 -0.12 -3.41 -1.36
N PHE A 55 -0.22 -3.72 -0.07
CA PHE A 55 -0.04 -5.10 0.41
C PHE A 55 -1.31 -5.96 0.32
N SER A 56 -2.23 -5.57 -0.55
CA SER A 56 -3.46 -6.30 -0.87
C SER A 56 -3.75 -6.27 -2.36
N VAL A 57 -4.71 -7.06 -2.81
CA VAL A 57 -5.29 -6.94 -4.14
C VAL A 57 -6.27 -5.78 -4.12
N ILE A 58 -5.93 -4.70 -4.79
CA ILE A 58 -6.73 -3.46 -4.78
C ILE A 58 -7.90 -3.59 -5.76
N GLN A 59 -9.10 -3.28 -5.29
CA GLN A 59 -10.29 -3.14 -6.11
C GLN A 59 -10.67 -1.65 -6.21
N TYR A 60 -10.41 -1.07 -7.37
CA TYR A 60 -10.81 0.30 -7.68
C TYR A 60 -12.32 0.35 -7.94
N SER A 61 -13.07 1.07 -7.13
CA SER A 61 -14.54 1.05 -7.15
C SER A 61 -15.15 2.35 -7.69
N MET A 62 -14.33 3.35 -8.03
CA MET A 62 -14.79 4.57 -8.71
C MET A 62 -15.02 4.35 -10.20
N MET A 63 -15.84 5.18 -10.82
CA MET A 63 -16.00 5.22 -12.27
C MET A 63 -14.75 5.83 -12.92
N LEU A 64 -13.92 5.02 -13.52
CA LEU A 64 -12.64 5.45 -14.11
C LEU A 64 -12.82 6.53 -15.20
N ARG A 65 -13.94 6.52 -15.93
CA ARG A 65 -14.25 7.55 -16.94
C ARG A 65 -14.45 8.95 -16.38
N ASP A 66 -14.76 9.05 -15.08
CA ASP A 66 -15.06 10.32 -14.40
C ASP A 66 -13.80 10.89 -13.70
N LEU A 67 -12.69 10.15 -13.76
CA LEU A 67 -11.42 10.56 -13.15
C LEU A 67 -10.61 11.49 -14.08
N PRO A 68 -9.86 12.45 -13.52
CA PRO A 68 -8.89 13.23 -14.27
C PRO A 68 -7.84 12.35 -14.95
N PRO A 69 -7.32 12.75 -16.13
CA PRO A 69 -6.29 11.96 -16.84
C PRO A 69 -5.04 11.66 -16.03
N GLU A 70 -4.62 12.56 -15.13
CA GLU A 70 -3.49 12.37 -14.22
C GLU A 70 -3.75 11.26 -13.19
N HIS A 71 -4.99 11.11 -12.70
CA HIS A 71 -5.36 9.98 -11.83
C HIS A 71 -5.29 8.65 -12.59
N LEU A 72 -5.75 8.62 -13.85
CA LEU A 72 -5.65 7.42 -14.68
C LEU A 72 -4.19 7.01 -14.93
N LYS A 73 -3.31 7.98 -15.19
CA LYS A 73 -1.85 7.73 -15.32
C LYS A 73 -1.25 7.21 -14.03
N MET A 74 -1.65 7.78 -12.89
CA MET A 74 -1.20 7.35 -11.57
C MET A 74 -1.66 5.91 -11.29
N ILE A 75 -2.93 5.57 -11.55
CA ILE A 75 -3.46 4.22 -11.40
C ILE A 75 -2.68 3.23 -12.28
N ASP A 76 -2.45 3.54 -13.56
CA ASP A 76 -1.69 2.71 -14.48
C ASP A 76 -0.27 2.45 -13.98
N ALA A 77 0.40 3.48 -13.45
CA ALA A 77 1.74 3.34 -12.88
C ALA A 77 1.74 2.39 -11.67
N TRP A 78 0.79 2.53 -10.75
CA TRP A 78 0.67 1.65 -9.59
C TRP A 78 0.26 0.22 -9.95
N LEU A 79 -0.60 0.03 -10.94
CA LEU A 79 -0.94 -1.30 -11.45
C LEU A 79 0.30 -2.00 -12.03
N LYS A 80 1.09 -1.31 -12.85
CA LYS A 80 2.37 -1.84 -13.39
C LYS A 80 3.35 -2.19 -12.27
N PHE A 81 3.48 -1.30 -11.27
CA PHE A 81 4.32 -1.55 -10.09
C PHE A 81 3.86 -2.80 -9.35
N THR A 82 2.55 -2.90 -9.03
CA THR A 82 1.99 -4.03 -8.29
C THR A 82 2.17 -5.35 -9.04
N VAL A 83 1.95 -5.37 -10.35
CA VAL A 83 2.15 -6.57 -11.17
C VAL A 83 3.62 -6.99 -11.17
N LYS A 84 4.55 -6.04 -11.34
CA LYS A 84 5.99 -6.30 -11.35
C LYS A 84 6.49 -6.85 -10.02
N HIS A 85 6.02 -6.27 -8.90
CA HIS A 85 6.49 -6.55 -7.55
C HIS A 85 5.54 -7.43 -6.73
N ARG A 86 4.62 -8.15 -7.39
CA ARG A 86 3.61 -8.97 -6.72
C ARG A 86 4.18 -10.05 -5.80
N GLY A 87 5.42 -10.47 -6.02
CA GLY A 87 6.11 -11.43 -5.17
C GLY A 87 6.23 -10.90 -3.75
N ALA A 88 6.89 -9.76 -3.58
CA ALA A 88 7.10 -9.11 -2.30
C ALA A 88 5.81 -8.51 -1.72
N LEU A 89 4.93 -7.95 -2.58
CA LEU A 89 3.71 -7.29 -2.10
C LEU A 89 2.63 -8.26 -1.63
N LEU A 90 2.38 -9.36 -2.37
CA LEU A 90 1.18 -10.18 -2.18
C LEU A 90 1.45 -11.62 -1.73
N LYS A 91 2.61 -12.18 -2.05
CA LYS A 91 2.88 -13.62 -1.87
C LYS A 91 3.97 -13.93 -0.87
N GLY A 92 4.90 -13.01 -0.68
CA GLY A 92 6.07 -13.16 0.18
C GLY A 92 5.78 -12.91 1.66
N GLY A 93 6.85 -12.72 2.43
CA GLY A 93 6.75 -12.33 3.82
C GLY A 93 6.10 -10.96 3.97
N PHE A 94 5.46 -10.74 5.10
CA PHE A 94 4.82 -9.47 5.42
C PHE A 94 4.98 -9.18 6.91
N LYS A 95 5.37 -7.96 7.24
CA LYS A 95 5.49 -7.49 8.62
C LYS A 95 5.00 -6.05 8.73
N PRO A 96 3.89 -5.81 9.41
CA PRO A 96 3.50 -4.47 9.82
C PRO A 96 4.23 -4.11 11.11
N HIS A 97 4.68 -2.87 11.21
CA HIS A 97 5.41 -2.32 12.35
C HIS A 97 4.57 -1.25 13.05
N PHE A 98 4.83 -1.02 14.34
CA PHE A 98 4.19 0.03 15.13
C PHE A 98 2.67 -0.11 15.22
N ALA A 99 2.22 -1.23 15.80
CA ALA A 99 0.79 -1.51 15.97
C ALA A 99 0.06 -0.45 16.78
N GLU A 100 0.74 0.14 17.76
CA GLU A 100 0.27 1.23 18.61
C GLU A 100 0.08 2.56 17.85
N SER A 101 0.67 2.67 16.65
CA SER A 101 0.59 3.84 15.77
C SER A 101 -0.06 3.48 14.43
N ASP A 102 -1.07 2.61 14.44
CA ASP A 102 -1.85 2.24 13.25
C ASP A 102 -1.01 1.64 12.11
N TYR A 103 0.06 0.91 12.44
CA TYR A 103 0.97 0.29 11.47
C TYR A 103 1.53 1.29 10.45
N VAL A 104 2.13 2.38 10.91
CA VAL A 104 2.68 3.45 10.06
C VAL A 104 3.85 3.02 9.17
N LEU A 105 4.38 1.82 9.34
CA LEU A 105 5.39 1.23 8.47
C LEU A 105 4.96 -0.20 8.12
N LEU A 106 4.84 -0.48 6.82
CA LEU A 106 4.59 -1.84 6.33
C LEU A 106 5.82 -2.33 5.57
N GLU A 107 6.12 -3.59 5.73
CA GLU A 107 7.25 -4.27 5.08
C GLU A 107 6.75 -5.56 4.41
N GLY A 108 7.11 -5.74 3.14
CA GLY A 108 6.92 -6.99 2.43
C GLY A 108 8.18 -7.40 1.70
N TRP A 109 8.43 -8.69 1.54
CA TRP A 109 9.65 -9.17 0.88
C TRP A 109 9.45 -10.54 0.23
N ASP A 110 10.26 -10.80 -0.77
CA ASP A 110 10.54 -12.13 -1.31
C ASP A 110 12.06 -12.40 -1.33
N ASP A 111 12.49 -13.35 -2.13
CA ASP A 111 13.91 -13.71 -2.21
C ASP A 111 14.78 -12.64 -2.88
N LYS A 112 14.19 -11.77 -3.71
CA LYS A 112 14.89 -10.79 -4.56
C LYS A 112 14.77 -9.37 -4.08
N GLU A 113 13.64 -9.02 -3.49
CA GLU A 113 13.30 -7.64 -3.18
C GLU A 113 12.57 -7.47 -1.85
N ARG A 114 12.63 -6.25 -1.35
CA ARG A 114 11.96 -5.79 -0.14
C ARG A 114 11.28 -4.46 -0.43
N ILE A 115 10.08 -4.28 0.09
CA ILE A 115 9.29 -3.07 -0.11
C ILE A 115 8.82 -2.57 1.24
N PHE A 116 9.13 -1.32 1.54
CA PHE A 116 8.54 -0.58 2.66
C PHE A 116 7.54 0.44 2.14
N THR A 117 6.43 0.61 2.85
CA THR A 117 5.57 1.79 2.71
C THR A 117 5.54 2.56 4.04
N VAL A 118 5.83 3.85 3.97
CA VAL A 118 5.96 4.75 5.13
C VAL A 118 4.74 5.67 5.18
N HIS A 119 4.08 5.76 6.34
CA HIS A 119 2.82 6.47 6.50
C HIS A 119 2.81 7.50 7.64
N ALA A 120 3.97 7.79 8.22
CA ALA A 120 4.13 8.86 9.20
C ALA A 120 5.36 9.70 8.87
N ASP A 121 5.21 11.02 9.02
CA ASP A 121 6.31 11.96 8.82
C ASP A 121 7.39 11.77 9.91
N GLY A 122 8.64 11.96 9.52
CA GLY A 122 9.79 11.87 10.45
C GLY A 122 10.16 10.45 10.89
N LEU A 123 9.52 9.42 10.34
CA LEU A 123 9.86 8.03 10.64
C LEU A 123 11.18 7.65 9.95
N THR A 124 12.12 7.11 10.71
CA THR A 124 13.35 6.51 10.16
C THR A 124 13.12 5.06 9.78
N VAL A 125 13.44 4.70 8.54
CA VAL A 125 13.36 3.33 8.04
C VAL A 125 14.72 2.65 8.16
N ASN A 126 14.84 1.67 9.04
CA ASN A 126 16.05 0.85 9.15
C ASN A 126 16.02 -0.25 8.09
N VAL A 127 16.78 -0.08 7.02
CA VAL A 127 16.91 -1.07 5.95
C VAL A 127 17.91 -2.15 6.35
N PRO A 128 17.51 -3.43 6.39
CA PRO A 128 18.43 -4.52 6.67
C PRO A 128 19.53 -4.63 5.60
N ALA A 129 20.77 -4.85 6.03
CA ALA A 129 21.90 -5.08 5.15
C ALA A 129 21.87 -6.52 4.58
N ASP A 130 21.01 -6.76 3.61
CA ASP A 130 20.93 -8.02 2.89
C ASP A 130 21.15 -7.81 1.37
N ARG A 131 21.01 -8.87 0.57
CA ARG A 131 21.23 -8.80 -0.89
C ARG A 131 19.98 -8.39 -1.69
N ARG A 132 18.88 -8.08 -1.02
CA ARG A 132 17.64 -7.69 -1.69
C ARG A 132 17.71 -6.28 -2.22
N THR A 133 17.10 -6.05 -3.38
CA THR A 133 16.79 -4.68 -3.80
C THR A 133 15.70 -4.12 -2.91
N THR A 134 15.96 -3.01 -2.23
CA THR A 134 14.99 -2.38 -1.33
C THR A 134 14.34 -1.16 -1.97
N TYR A 135 13.03 -1.13 -1.93
CA TYR A 135 12.19 0.00 -2.32
C TYR A 135 11.58 0.60 -1.06
N VAL A 136 11.70 1.91 -0.90
CA VAL A 136 11.03 2.66 0.18
C VAL A 136 10.04 3.62 -0.46
N ILE A 137 8.77 3.42 -0.19
CA ILE A 137 7.67 4.17 -0.81
C ILE A 137 7.15 5.19 0.20
N ASN A 138 7.18 6.45 -0.20
CA ASN A 138 6.64 7.54 0.61
C ASN A 138 5.11 7.62 0.48
N GLY A 139 4.40 7.26 1.54
CA GLY A 139 2.95 7.40 1.70
C GLY A 139 2.56 8.58 2.60
N THR A 140 3.52 9.46 2.91
CA THR A 140 3.33 10.64 3.78
C THR A 140 3.12 11.92 2.96
N THR A 141 3.06 13.06 3.63
CA THR A 141 3.07 14.39 3.01
C THR A 141 4.45 15.03 2.97
N ALA A 142 5.45 14.43 3.62
CA ALA A 142 6.82 14.92 3.63
C ALA A 142 7.49 14.81 2.26
N GLU A 143 8.31 15.77 1.89
CA GLU A 143 9.06 15.75 0.62
C GLU A 143 10.15 14.68 0.58
N SER A 144 10.64 14.25 1.75
CA SER A 144 11.73 13.26 1.87
C SER A 144 11.49 12.30 3.04
N LEU A 145 12.11 11.14 2.94
CA LEU A 145 12.13 10.12 3.99
C LEU A 145 13.56 9.99 4.53
N VAL A 146 13.67 9.56 5.80
CA VAL A 146 14.94 9.17 6.40
C VAL A 146 15.10 7.66 6.29
N VAL A 147 16.17 7.22 5.64
CA VAL A 147 16.47 5.80 5.38
C VAL A 147 17.88 5.45 5.87
#